data_11e8515004afbe0cf191e14389835a7d
#
_entry.id   11e8515004afbe0cf191e14389835a7d
#
_cell.length_a   1.000
_cell.length_b   1.000
_cell.length_c   1.000
_cell.angle_alpha   90.00
_cell.angle_beta   90.00
_cell.angle_gamma   90.00
#
_symmetry.space_group_name_H-M   'P 1'
#
loop_
_entity.id
_entity.type
_entity.pdbx_description
1 polymer ?
#
loop_
_entity_poly.entity_id
_entity_poly.type
_entity_poly.pdbx_seq_one_letter_code
_entity_poly.pdbx_strand_id
1 'polypeptide(L)'
;PSLDSVEFKFIADVDTAFVELQAGTIDILKYLTAAQAETLGDEDYNIVQGSMNLVHAMYLNSAYEPLSKTEVRQALCYAVDRDAINNFIFGGKSHIIGSHMIPAMSKYYEPEAETVYSYDPEKAKELLADAGYADGFDLEITVPSSYSQHVDSAQIIADELSQVGVNVTLNQVEWSTWLQDVYKGGNFQATVIGFDGTLAPSDWLKKYVTDDAKNFMHYSNTEYDDVFNTAYTTVDDDVKVENYKKAQMILAEDAAAVYIEDPANLVAVSKKFG
;
A
#
# COMPACT_ATOMS: atom_id res chain seq x y z
N PRO A 1 31.06 6.10 20.54
CA PRO A 1 29.63 6.34 20.67
C PRO A 1 29.42 7.67 21.39
N SER A 2 28.44 8.46 20.94
CA SER A 2 28.14 9.76 21.55
C SER A 2 27.11 9.66 22.67
N LEU A 3 26.52 8.47 22.88
CA LEU A 3 25.52 8.19 23.88
C LEU A 3 26.02 7.11 24.86
N ASP A 4 25.74 7.29 26.15
CA ASP A 4 26.05 6.30 27.19
C ASP A 4 25.00 5.18 27.24
N SER A 5 23.72 5.49 26.95
CA SER A 5 22.62 4.52 26.93
C SER A 5 21.49 4.95 25.97
N VAL A 6 20.69 3.99 25.55
CA VAL A 6 19.43 4.17 24.82
C VAL A 6 18.36 3.36 25.53
N GLU A 7 17.25 4.00 25.88
CA GLU A 7 16.09 3.35 26.47
C GLU A 7 14.95 3.27 25.44
N PHE A 8 14.39 2.08 25.24
CA PHE A 8 13.22 1.86 24.40
C PHE A 8 11.95 1.79 25.25
N LYS A 9 11.04 2.74 25.06
CA LYS A 9 9.79 2.81 25.75
C LYS A 9 8.67 2.29 24.86
N PHE A 10 7.95 1.28 25.30
CA PHE A 10 6.83 0.69 24.57
C PHE A 10 5.53 1.39 24.95
N ILE A 11 4.99 2.20 24.04
CA ILE A 11 3.76 2.96 24.21
C ILE A 11 2.82 2.50 23.09
N ALA A 12 1.71 1.85 23.48
CA ALA A 12 0.80 1.23 22.49
C ALA A 12 -0.08 2.24 21.75
N ASP A 13 -0.37 3.37 22.39
CA ASP A 13 -1.24 4.41 21.85
C ASP A 13 -0.39 5.56 21.30
N VAL A 14 -0.59 5.89 20.01
CA VAL A 14 0.21 6.89 19.29
C VAL A 14 0.01 8.31 19.81
N ASP A 15 -1.18 8.66 20.26
CA ASP A 15 -1.46 9.99 20.80
C ASP A 15 -0.80 10.15 22.18
N THR A 16 -0.83 9.09 22.99
CA THR A 16 -0.08 9.05 24.25
C THR A 16 1.42 9.20 24.01
N ALA A 17 1.97 8.52 23.00
CA ALA A 17 3.39 8.64 22.64
C ALA A 17 3.73 10.08 22.19
N PHE A 18 2.84 10.73 21.46
CA PHE A 18 3.01 12.12 21.05
C PHE A 18 2.99 13.08 22.24
N VAL A 19 2.09 12.91 23.18
CA VAL A 19 2.05 13.70 24.43
C VAL A 19 3.34 13.50 25.25
N GLU A 20 3.86 12.27 25.32
CA GLU A 20 5.13 12.01 26.02
C GLU A 20 6.35 12.66 25.32
N LEU A 21 6.33 12.73 23.99
CA LEU A 21 7.34 13.50 23.24
C LEU A 21 7.30 14.98 23.61
N GLN A 22 6.09 15.58 23.59
CA GLN A 22 5.90 16.99 23.96
C GLN A 22 6.26 17.29 25.42
N ALA A 23 6.04 16.33 26.32
CA ALA A 23 6.45 16.43 27.73
C ALA A 23 7.97 16.22 27.92
N GLY A 24 8.71 15.82 26.89
CA GLY A 24 10.15 15.56 26.95
C GLY A 24 10.51 14.30 27.76
N THR A 25 9.56 13.35 27.92
CA THR A 25 9.79 12.04 28.56
C THR A 25 10.31 10.99 27.59
N ILE A 26 10.19 11.25 26.28
CA ILE A 26 10.89 10.57 25.20
C ILE A 26 11.53 11.63 24.28
N ASP A 27 12.59 11.26 23.60
CA ASP A 27 13.38 12.18 22.77
C ASP A 27 13.25 11.90 21.28
N ILE A 28 12.79 10.70 20.92
CA ILE A 28 12.58 10.27 19.53
C ILE A 28 11.23 9.58 19.43
N LEU A 29 10.41 10.01 18.46
CA LEU A 29 9.16 9.36 18.12
C LEU A 29 9.07 9.12 16.62
N LYS A 30 8.85 7.86 16.22
CA LYS A 30 8.59 7.44 14.82
C LYS A 30 7.09 7.43 14.54
N TYR A 31 6.77 7.46 13.25
CA TYR A 31 5.40 7.31 12.74
C TYR A 31 4.48 8.45 13.16
N LEU A 32 5.00 9.68 13.15
CA LEU A 32 4.15 10.86 13.30
C LEU A 32 3.17 10.96 12.14
N THR A 33 1.96 11.37 12.44
CA THR A 33 1.06 11.88 11.40
C THR A 33 1.58 13.21 10.85
N ALA A 34 1.16 13.59 9.64
CA ALA A 34 1.50 14.89 9.07
C ALA A 34 1.05 16.04 9.99
N ALA A 35 -0.17 15.94 10.54
CA ALA A 35 -0.71 16.92 11.47
C ALA A 35 0.08 17.02 12.79
N GLN A 36 0.52 15.89 13.35
CA GLN A 36 1.38 15.89 14.54
C GLN A 36 2.74 16.54 14.23
N ALA A 37 3.34 16.24 13.07
CA ALA A 37 4.61 16.85 12.67
C ALA A 37 4.50 18.38 12.51
N GLU A 38 3.39 18.88 11.97
CA GLU A 38 3.13 20.32 11.82
C GLU A 38 2.94 21.06 13.17
N THR A 39 2.47 20.35 14.21
CA THR A 39 2.29 20.95 15.54
C THR A 39 3.58 21.04 16.34
N LEU A 40 4.63 20.30 15.95
CA LEU A 40 5.93 20.36 16.62
C LEU A 40 6.72 21.58 16.11
N GLY A 41 7.14 22.43 17.02
CA GLY A 41 7.93 23.62 16.68
C GLY A 41 9.34 23.24 16.21
N ASP A 42 9.82 23.97 15.20
CA ASP A 42 11.21 23.83 14.68
C ASP A 42 12.29 24.19 15.72
N GLU A 43 11.91 24.77 16.87
CA GLU A 43 12.88 25.14 17.91
C GLU A 43 13.33 23.93 18.73
N ASP A 44 12.44 22.97 18.99
CA ASP A 44 12.68 21.87 19.92
C ASP A 44 12.98 20.54 19.21
N TYR A 45 12.50 20.36 17.99
CA TYR A 45 12.58 19.10 17.26
C TYR A 45 13.10 19.25 15.84
N ASN A 46 13.82 18.22 15.39
CA ASN A 46 14.10 17.99 13.97
C ASN A 46 13.09 16.94 13.47
N ILE A 47 12.32 17.29 12.43
CA ILE A 47 11.46 16.32 11.75
C ILE A 47 12.25 15.71 10.59
N VAL A 48 12.56 14.44 10.73
CA VAL A 48 13.24 13.66 9.69
C VAL A 48 12.22 12.89 8.89
N GLN A 49 12.24 13.04 7.58
CA GLN A 49 11.39 12.30 6.67
C GLN A 49 12.16 11.14 6.04
N GLY A 50 11.60 9.96 6.10
CA GLY A 50 12.03 8.76 5.39
C GLY A 50 10.86 8.10 4.71
N SER A 51 11.06 6.88 4.21
CA SER A 51 10.01 6.01 3.68
C SER A 51 9.77 4.86 4.66
N MET A 52 8.55 4.34 4.71
CA MET A 52 8.24 3.13 5.49
C MET A 52 8.80 1.88 4.85
N ASN A 53 9.17 1.94 3.56
CA ASN A 53 9.52 0.77 2.74
C ASN A 53 8.38 -0.26 2.73
N LEU A 54 7.19 0.20 2.41
CA LEU A 54 5.95 -0.53 2.53
C LEU A 54 5.12 -0.30 1.28
N VAL A 55 4.54 -1.36 0.72
CA VAL A 55 3.57 -1.25 -0.36
C VAL A 55 2.17 -1.14 0.24
N HIS A 56 1.63 0.08 0.28
CA HIS A 56 0.26 0.37 0.67
C HIS A 56 -0.64 0.26 -0.56
N ALA A 57 -1.66 -0.58 -0.49
CA ALA A 57 -2.55 -0.85 -1.61
C ALA A 57 -3.93 -1.33 -1.16
N MET A 58 -4.93 -1.21 -2.03
CA MET A 58 -6.14 -2.01 -1.96
C MET A 58 -5.93 -3.28 -2.77
N TYR A 59 -5.78 -4.42 -2.06
CA TYR A 59 -5.62 -5.75 -2.66
C TYR A 59 -6.97 -6.31 -3.04
N LEU A 60 -7.05 -6.87 -4.25
CA LEU A 60 -8.27 -7.32 -4.89
C LEU A 60 -8.28 -8.86 -4.96
N ASN A 61 -9.37 -9.49 -4.53
CA ASN A 61 -9.53 -10.93 -4.64
C ASN A 61 -10.02 -11.30 -6.04
N SER A 62 -9.14 -11.82 -6.87
CA SER A 62 -9.45 -12.21 -8.26
C SER A 62 -10.40 -13.43 -8.37
N ALA A 63 -10.65 -14.15 -7.27
CA ALA A 63 -11.65 -15.21 -7.23
C ALA A 63 -13.09 -14.68 -7.02
N TYR A 64 -13.25 -13.41 -6.62
CA TYR A 64 -14.55 -12.77 -6.50
C TYR A 64 -15.02 -12.29 -7.89
N GLU A 65 -16.27 -12.66 -8.32
CA GLU A 65 -16.73 -12.50 -9.71
C GLU A 65 -16.54 -11.10 -10.33
N PRO A 66 -16.95 -9.98 -9.69
CA PRO A 66 -16.67 -8.68 -10.32
C PRO A 66 -15.17 -8.43 -10.51
N LEU A 67 -14.34 -8.80 -9.54
CA LEU A 67 -12.89 -8.56 -9.55
C LEU A 67 -12.08 -9.59 -10.36
N SER A 68 -12.73 -10.68 -10.82
CA SER A 68 -12.13 -11.64 -11.75
C SER A 68 -11.87 -11.04 -13.13
N LYS A 69 -12.61 -9.96 -13.49
CA LYS A 69 -12.46 -9.23 -14.75
C LYS A 69 -11.41 -8.16 -14.63
N THR A 70 -10.43 -8.19 -15.53
CA THR A 70 -9.35 -7.20 -15.57
C THR A 70 -9.90 -5.78 -15.76
N GLU A 71 -10.89 -5.60 -16.62
CA GLU A 71 -11.52 -4.32 -16.91
C GLU A 71 -12.16 -3.69 -15.66
N VAL A 72 -12.76 -4.52 -14.78
CA VAL A 72 -13.29 -4.05 -13.50
C VAL A 72 -12.17 -3.60 -12.58
N ARG A 73 -11.08 -4.37 -12.45
CA ARG A 73 -9.94 -3.97 -11.64
C ARG A 73 -9.28 -2.71 -12.15
N GLN A 74 -9.14 -2.57 -13.49
CA GLN A 74 -8.64 -1.34 -14.12
C GLN A 74 -9.54 -0.15 -13.84
N ALA A 75 -10.86 -0.33 -13.87
CA ALA A 75 -11.81 0.71 -13.50
C ALA A 75 -11.60 1.20 -12.06
N LEU A 76 -11.36 0.28 -11.12
CA LEU A 76 -11.06 0.67 -9.73
C LEU A 76 -9.74 1.47 -9.64
N CYS A 77 -8.72 1.14 -10.45
CA CYS A 77 -7.48 1.91 -10.50
C CYS A 77 -7.69 3.33 -11.04
N TYR A 78 -8.57 3.53 -12.02
CA TYR A 78 -8.92 4.86 -12.53
C TYR A 78 -9.83 5.64 -11.57
N ALA A 79 -10.62 4.95 -10.73
CA ALA A 79 -11.56 5.57 -9.81
C ALA A 79 -10.92 6.09 -8.51
N VAL A 80 -9.70 5.65 -8.18
CA VAL A 80 -9.02 6.01 -6.93
C VAL A 80 -7.98 7.11 -7.17
N ASP A 81 -8.16 8.25 -6.49
CA ASP A 81 -7.22 9.38 -6.48
C ASP A 81 -6.12 9.14 -5.43
N ARG A 82 -5.02 8.56 -5.87
CA ARG A 82 -3.85 8.27 -5.03
C ARG A 82 -3.20 9.54 -4.47
N ASP A 83 -3.23 10.63 -5.23
CA ASP A 83 -2.70 11.91 -4.79
C ASP A 83 -3.57 12.53 -3.69
N ALA A 84 -4.89 12.37 -3.76
CA ALA A 84 -5.80 12.81 -2.70
C ALA A 84 -5.54 12.03 -1.39
N ILE A 85 -5.37 10.71 -1.46
CA ILE A 85 -5.01 9.87 -0.30
C ILE A 85 -3.69 10.33 0.31
N ASN A 86 -2.64 10.46 -0.51
CA ASN A 86 -1.32 10.92 -0.07
C ASN A 86 -1.39 12.31 0.58
N ASN A 87 -2.07 13.26 -0.06
CA ASN A 87 -2.19 14.61 0.47
C ASN A 87 -2.96 14.65 1.79
N PHE A 88 -4.07 13.91 1.90
CA PHE A 88 -4.93 13.97 3.08
C PHE A 88 -4.31 13.25 4.29
N ILE A 89 -3.71 12.07 4.08
CA ILE A 89 -3.22 11.22 5.18
C ILE A 89 -1.75 11.52 5.49
N PHE A 90 -0.92 11.72 4.45
CA PHE A 90 0.53 11.81 4.59
C PHE A 90 1.09 13.21 4.26
N GLY A 91 0.22 14.21 4.02
CA GLY A 91 0.62 15.58 3.72
C GLY A 91 1.41 15.70 2.40
N GLY A 92 1.14 14.85 1.42
CA GLY A 92 1.82 14.81 0.14
C GLY A 92 3.28 14.31 0.20
N LYS A 93 3.65 13.60 1.26
CA LYS A 93 5.05 13.23 1.52
C LYS A 93 5.40 11.79 1.13
N SER A 94 4.40 10.96 0.81
CA SER A 94 4.61 9.58 0.38
C SER A 94 5.03 9.51 -1.09
N HIS A 95 5.62 8.39 -1.49
CA HIS A 95 5.94 8.12 -2.90
C HIS A 95 4.84 7.26 -3.52
N ILE A 96 4.16 7.79 -4.55
CA ILE A 96 3.14 7.04 -5.29
C ILE A 96 3.82 5.88 -6.00
N ILE A 97 3.25 4.69 -5.90
CA ILE A 97 3.77 3.47 -6.54
C ILE A 97 2.74 2.87 -7.50
N GLY A 98 3.22 2.12 -8.50
CA GLY A 98 2.35 1.48 -9.50
C GLY A 98 2.39 -0.04 -9.48
N SER A 99 3.19 -0.65 -8.59
CA SER A 99 3.34 -2.09 -8.50
C SER A 99 3.69 -2.53 -7.07
N HIS A 100 3.83 -3.84 -6.86
CA HIS A 100 4.21 -4.38 -5.56
C HIS A 100 5.73 -4.35 -5.33
N MET A 101 6.33 -3.16 -5.48
CA MET A 101 7.74 -2.89 -5.25
C MET A 101 7.90 -1.46 -4.73
N ILE A 102 8.93 -1.24 -3.92
CA ILE A 102 9.25 0.08 -3.33
C ILE A 102 10.43 0.75 -4.04
N PRO A 103 10.47 2.09 -4.10
CA PRO A 103 11.56 2.85 -4.74
C PRO A 103 12.95 2.59 -4.13
N ALA A 104 13.02 2.21 -2.85
CA ALA A 104 14.27 1.85 -2.20
C ALA A 104 14.96 0.64 -2.85
N MET A 105 14.21 -0.21 -3.56
CA MET A 105 14.71 -1.31 -4.40
C MET A 105 15.15 -0.81 -5.78
N SER A 106 15.82 0.33 -5.86
CA SER A 106 16.08 1.15 -7.04
C SER A 106 16.61 0.39 -8.26
N LYS A 107 17.40 -0.67 -8.05
CA LYS A 107 17.92 -1.52 -9.12
C LYS A 107 16.81 -2.28 -9.86
N TYR A 108 15.80 -2.71 -9.14
CA TYR A 108 14.72 -3.58 -9.62
C TYR A 108 13.40 -2.84 -9.80
N TYR A 109 13.29 -1.64 -9.25
CA TYR A 109 12.08 -0.83 -9.29
C TYR A 109 11.78 -0.35 -10.72
N GLU A 110 10.49 -0.42 -11.12
CA GLU A 110 10.02 0.03 -12.43
C GLU A 110 9.13 1.28 -12.28
N PRO A 111 9.69 2.48 -12.49
CA PRO A 111 8.94 3.72 -12.30
C PRO A 111 7.85 3.95 -13.35
N GLU A 112 7.91 3.33 -14.53
CA GLU A 112 6.87 3.47 -15.55
C GLU A 112 5.52 2.91 -15.07
N ALA A 113 5.54 1.94 -14.15
CA ALA A 113 4.34 1.39 -13.54
C ALA A 113 3.51 2.46 -12.79
N GLU A 114 4.14 3.52 -12.26
CA GLU A 114 3.47 4.61 -11.52
C GLU A 114 2.45 5.37 -12.39
N THR A 115 2.67 5.40 -13.69
CA THR A 115 1.91 6.22 -14.65
C THR A 115 0.91 5.43 -15.48
N VAL A 116 0.75 4.14 -15.23
CA VAL A 116 -0.22 3.28 -15.97
C VAL A 116 -1.66 3.77 -15.76
N TYR A 117 -1.98 4.22 -14.55
CA TYR A 117 -3.29 4.78 -14.22
C TYR A 117 -3.14 6.19 -13.67
N SER A 118 -4.04 7.07 -14.12
CA SER A 118 -4.29 8.40 -13.54
C SER A 118 -5.75 8.46 -13.08
N TYR A 119 -6.05 9.28 -12.09
CA TYR A 119 -7.43 9.47 -11.64
C TYR A 119 -8.32 9.95 -12.78
N ASP A 120 -9.30 9.14 -13.17
CA ASP A 120 -10.26 9.42 -14.24
C ASP A 120 -11.57 8.64 -13.98
N PRO A 121 -12.48 9.18 -13.15
CA PRO A 121 -13.73 8.51 -12.80
C PRO A 121 -14.65 8.30 -14.00
N GLU A 122 -14.57 9.10 -15.06
CA GLU A 122 -15.37 8.90 -16.27
C GLU A 122 -14.87 7.68 -17.05
N LYS A 123 -13.54 7.51 -17.14
CA LYS A 123 -12.94 6.30 -17.71
C LYS A 123 -13.29 5.05 -16.90
N ALA A 124 -13.32 5.17 -15.58
CA ALA A 124 -13.76 4.08 -14.70
C ALA A 124 -15.19 3.65 -14.99
N LYS A 125 -16.13 4.59 -15.14
CA LYS A 125 -17.53 4.30 -15.51
C LYS A 125 -17.65 3.62 -16.86
N GLU A 126 -16.91 4.07 -17.87
CA GLU A 126 -16.87 3.41 -19.19
C GLU A 126 -16.45 1.95 -19.07
N LEU A 127 -15.33 1.66 -18.38
CA LEU A 127 -14.83 0.30 -18.21
C LEU A 127 -15.80 -0.58 -17.42
N LEU A 128 -16.45 -0.05 -16.38
CA LEU A 128 -17.47 -0.78 -15.63
C LEU A 128 -18.67 -1.12 -16.53
N ALA A 129 -19.14 -0.18 -17.35
CA ALA A 129 -20.23 -0.42 -18.26
C ALA A 129 -19.89 -1.47 -19.32
N ASP A 130 -18.70 -1.41 -19.92
CA ASP A 130 -18.22 -2.37 -20.91
C ASP A 130 -18.04 -3.77 -20.30
N ALA A 131 -17.64 -3.84 -19.01
CA ALA A 131 -17.54 -5.09 -18.25
C ALA A 131 -18.91 -5.66 -17.83
N GLY A 132 -20.03 -4.95 -18.08
CA GLY A 132 -21.38 -5.37 -17.73
C GLY A 132 -21.88 -4.88 -16.36
N TYR A 133 -21.24 -3.90 -15.78
CA TYR A 133 -21.57 -3.29 -14.48
C TYR A 133 -21.98 -1.81 -14.61
N ALA A 134 -22.73 -1.46 -15.65
CA ALA A 134 -23.24 -0.10 -15.87
C ALA A 134 -24.11 0.43 -14.70
N ASP A 135 -24.78 -0.48 -13.98
CA ASP A 135 -25.58 -0.17 -12.79
C ASP A 135 -24.75 -0.26 -11.48
N GLY A 136 -23.45 -0.49 -11.59
CA GLY A 136 -22.56 -0.68 -10.45
C GLY A 136 -22.64 -2.07 -9.83
N PHE A 137 -21.98 -2.22 -8.68
CA PHE A 137 -22.01 -3.45 -7.85
C PHE A 137 -21.65 -3.15 -6.40
N ASP A 138 -21.95 -4.11 -5.51
CA ASP A 138 -21.58 -4.02 -4.10
C ASP A 138 -20.19 -4.61 -3.87
N LEU A 139 -19.35 -3.91 -3.10
CA LEU A 139 -17.99 -4.34 -2.76
C LEU A 139 -17.77 -4.21 -1.24
N GLU A 140 -17.34 -5.29 -0.59
CA GLU A 140 -16.85 -5.24 0.78
C GLU A 140 -15.34 -4.99 0.79
N ILE A 141 -14.91 -3.95 1.51
CA ILE A 141 -13.50 -3.71 1.82
C ILE A 141 -13.25 -4.05 3.29
N THR A 142 -12.52 -5.13 3.53
CA THR A 142 -12.09 -5.52 4.89
C THR A 142 -10.80 -4.79 5.25
N VAL A 143 -10.74 -4.16 6.42
CA VAL A 143 -9.57 -3.42 6.88
C VAL A 143 -9.28 -3.70 8.35
N PRO A 144 -7.99 -3.92 8.74
CA PRO A 144 -7.65 -4.10 10.15
C PRO A 144 -7.79 -2.79 10.92
N SER A 145 -8.61 -2.77 11.96
CA SER A 145 -8.94 -1.59 12.77
C SER A 145 -7.76 -1.00 13.55
N SER A 146 -6.68 -1.78 13.71
CA SER A 146 -5.48 -1.36 14.46
C SER A 146 -4.61 -0.32 13.72
N TYR A 147 -4.88 -0.07 12.44
CA TYR A 147 -4.07 0.82 11.60
C TYR A 147 -4.95 1.93 11.02
N SER A 148 -5.00 3.07 11.73
CA SER A 148 -5.85 4.22 11.34
C SER A 148 -5.61 4.67 9.90
N GLN A 149 -4.35 4.72 9.45
CA GLN A 149 -3.99 5.10 8.08
C GLN A 149 -4.66 4.21 7.02
N HIS A 150 -4.76 2.90 7.25
CA HIS A 150 -5.45 1.99 6.33
C HIS A 150 -6.97 2.18 6.38
N VAL A 151 -7.51 2.45 7.58
CA VAL A 151 -8.95 2.74 7.74
C VAL A 151 -9.32 4.04 7.03
N ASP A 152 -8.53 5.09 7.22
CA ASP A 152 -8.75 6.40 6.60
C ASP A 152 -8.62 6.32 5.07
N SER A 153 -7.61 5.58 4.56
CA SER A 153 -7.48 5.31 3.11
C SER A 153 -8.69 4.55 2.57
N ALA A 154 -9.15 3.52 3.28
CA ALA A 154 -10.32 2.76 2.87
C ALA A 154 -11.59 3.61 2.83
N GLN A 155 -11.72 4.60 3.73
CA GLN A 155 -12.84 5.53 3.72
C GLN A 155 -12.82 6.45 2.49
N ILE A 156 -11.66 7.02 2.16
CA ILE A 156 -11.49 7.85 0.95
C ILE A 156 -11.81 7.01 -0.29
N ILE A 157 -11.24 5.81 -0.41
CA ILE A 157 -11.50 4.88 -1.51
C ILE A 157 -13.00 4.57 -1.63
N ALA A 158 -13.68 4.32 -0.51
CA ALA A 158 -15.12 4.04 -0.51
C ALA A 158 -15.94 5.20 -1.07
N ASP A 159 -15.61 6.42 -0.67
CA ASP A 159 -16.26 7.63 -1.15
C ASP A 159 -16.02 7.85 -2.66
N GLU A 160 -14.80 7.62 -3.14
CA GLU A 160 -14.44 7.75 -4.56
C GLU A 160 -15.11 6.66 -5.42
N LEU A 161 -15.09 5.41 -4.99
CA LEU A 161 -15.72 4.30 -5.68
C LEU A 161 -17.25 4.48 -5.79
N SER A 162 -17.88 5.11 -4.79
CA SER A 162 -19.31 5.42 -4.83
C SER A 162 -19.67 6.34 -6.00
N GLN A 163 -18.77 7.23 -6.41
CA GLN A 163 -18.97 8.17 -7.52
C GLN A 163 -19.01 7.49 -8.90
N VAL A 164 -18.48 6.27 -8.98
CA VAL A 164 -18.51 5.45 -10.20
C VAL A 164 -19.50 4.29 -10.12
N GLY A 165 -20.36 4.27 -9.09
CA GLY A 165 -21.44 3.28 -8.94
C GLY A 165 -21.04 2.02 -8.16
N VAL A 166 -19.87 1.96 -7.55
CA VAL A 166 -19.47 0.84 -6.68
C VAL A 166 -19.86 1.16 -5.24
N ASN A 167 -20.82 0.38 -4.69
CA ASN A 167 -21.34 0.58 -3.34
C ASN A 167 -20.41 -0.14 -2.34
N VAL A 168 -19.59 0.62 -1.62
CA VAL A 168 -18.63 0.04 -0.68
C VAL A 168 -19.22 -0.12 0.70
N THR A 169 -19.02 -1.31 1.29
CA THR A 169 -19.21 -1.58 2.72
C THR A 169 -17.85 -1.77 3.37
N LEU A 170 -17.51 -0.92 4.34
CA LEU A 170 -16.27 -1.07 5.11
C LEU A 170 -16.48 -2.04 6.27
N ASN A 171 -15.71 -3.12 6.27
CA ASN A 171 -15.69 -4.12 7.34
C ASN A 171 -14.39 -4.00 8.15
N GLN A 172 -14.47 -3.28 9.28
CA GLN A 172 -13.33 -3.13 10.18
C GLN A 172 -13.24 -4.33 11.12
N VAL A 173 -12.11 -5.02 11.11
CA VAL A 173 -11.88 -6.21 11.92
C VAL A 173 -10.63 -6.10 12.77
N GLU A 174 -10.56 -6.86 13.87
CA GLU A 174 -9.35 -6.99 14.66
C GLU A 174 -8.21 -7.63 13.85
N TRP A 175 -6.95 -7.28 14.15
CA TRP A 175 -5.78 -7.80 13.45
C TRP A 175 -5.73 -9.33 13.38
N SER A 176 -6.06 -10.00 14.47
CA SER A 176 -6.07 -11.47 14.50
C SER A 176 -7.11 -12.09 13.56
N THR A 177 -8.27 -11.47 13.46
CA THR A 177 -9.34 -11.85 12.51
C THR A 177 -8.89 -11.61 11.08
N TRP A 178 -8.32 -10.42 10.79
CA TRP A 178 -7.78 -10.11 9.47
C TRP A 178 -6.73 -11.13 9.04
N LEU A 179 -5.78 -11.44 9.92
CA LEU A 179 -4.70 -12.39 9.64
C LEU A 179 -5.24 -13.80 9.37
N GLN A 180 -6.29 -14.23 10.09
CA GLN A 180 -6.84 -15.56 9.97
C GLN A 180 -7.78 -15.70 8.76
N ASP A 181 -8.69 -14.76 8.58
CA ASP A 181 -9.77 -14.86 7.61
C ASP A 181 -9.38 -14.29 6.25
N VAL A 182 -8.72 -13.13 6.22
CA VAL A 182 -8.30 -12.46 4.98
C VAL A 182 -7.00 -13.08 4.46
N TYR A 183 -5.91 -12.95 5.24
CA TYR A 183 -4.58 -13.29 4.74
C TYR A 183 -4.37 -14.81 4.57
N LYS A 184 -4.79 -15.62 5.58
CA LYS A 184 -4.64 -17.08 5.52
C LYS A 184 -5.82 -17.77 4.87
N GLY A 185 -7.02 -17.26 5.08
CA GLY A 185 -8.27 -17.87 4.61
C GLY A 185 -8.69 -17.45 3.21
N GLY A 186 -8.19 -16.32 2.70
CA GLY A 186 -8.63 -15.77 1.41
C GLY A 186 -10.10 -15.32 1.38
N ASN A 187 -10.74 -15.18 2.56
CA ASN A 187 -12.16 -14.85 2.70
C ASN A 187 -12.35 -13.33 2.72
N PHE A 188 -12.26 -12.68 1.58
CA PHE A 188 -12.46 -11.24 1.43
C PHE A 188 -12.79 -10.92 -0.04
N GLN A 189 -13.32 -9.74 -0.31
CA GLN A 189 -13.48 -9.22 -1.66
C GLN A 189 -12.35 -8.24 -2.01
N ALA A 190 -12.16 -7.20 -1.19
CA ALA A 190 -11.01 -6.31 -1.24
C ALA A 190 -10.50 -6.02 0.17
N THR A 191 -9.23 -5.63 0.31
CA THR A 191 -8.66 -5.25 1.60
C THR A 191 -7.62 -4.14 1.43
N VAL A 192 -7.63 -3.14 2.31
CA VAL A 192 -6.63 -2.07 2.34
C VAL A 192 -5.64 -2.36 3.45
N ILE A 193 -4.39 -2.53 3.07
CA ILE A 193 -3.27 -2.84 3.99
C ILE A 193 -1.93 -2.47 3.35
N GLY A 194 -0.89 -2.38 4.19
CA GLY A 194 0.49 -2.27 3.74
C GLY A 194 1.29 -3.54 3.98
N PHE A 195 2.10 -3.95 3.03
CA PHE A 195 3.06 -5.03 3.16
C PHE A 195 4.49 -4.52 3.03
N ASP A 196 5.32 -4.93 3.96
CA ASP A 196 6.77 -4.81 3.87
C ASP A 196 7.39 -6.06 3.21
N GLY A 197 8.68 -5.99 2.96
CA GLY A 197 9.47 -7.09 2.43
C GLY A 197 10.92 -7.01 2.85
N THR A 198 11.71 -7.96 2.38
CA THR A 198 13.16 -8.00 2.61
C THR A 198 13.92 -7.24 1.51
N LEU A 199 15.24 -7.30 1.57
CA LEU A 199 16.09 -6.75 0.50
C LEU A 199 16.14 -7.62 -0.78
N ALA A 200 15.38 -8.72 -0.81
CA ALA A 200 15.26 -9.57 -1.99
C ALA A 200 14.05 -9.16 -2.82
N PRO A 201 14.20 -8.80 -4.11
CA PRO A 201 13.08 -8.39 -4.97
C PRO A 201 12.02 -9.49 -5.13
N SER A 202 12.44 -10.75 -5.03
CA SER A 202 11.52 -11.90 -5.07
C SER A 202 10.50 -11.91 -3.93
N ASP A 203 10.84 -11.41 -2.74
CA ASP A 203 9.91 -11.43 -1.59
C ASP A 203 8.72 -10.48 -1.81
N TRP A 204 8.93 -9.42 -2.58
CA TRP A 204 7.88 -8.49 -2.96
C TRP A 204 6.93 -9.10 -4.00
N LEU A 205 7.48 -9.76 -5.02
CA LEU A 205 6.73 -10.16 -6.21
C LEU A 205 6.19 -11.60 -6.14
N LYS A 206 6.81 -12.49 -5.36
CA LYS A 206 6.47 -13.92 -5.32
C LYS A 206 5.02 -14.21 -4.94
N LYS A 207 4.42 -13.37 -4.11
CA LYS A 207 3.01 -13.52 -3.67
C LYS A 207 1.97 -13.37 -4.80
N TYR A 208 2.39 -13.00 -6.00
CA TYR A 208 1.52 -12.95 -7.18
C TYR A 208 1.70 -14.15 -8.12
N VAL A 209 2.65 -15.03 -7.86
CA VAL A 209 2.79 -16.29 -8.61
C VAL A 209 1.59 -17.17 -8.35
N THR A 210 0.98 -17.71 -9.39
CA THR A 210 -0.33 -18.39 -9.38
C THR A 210 -0.46 -19.43 -8.27
N ASP A 211 0.53 -20.31 -8.09
CA ASP A 211 0.49 -21.41 -7.12
C ASP A 211 1.27 -21.12 -5.82
N ASP A 212 1.68 -19.86 -5.57
CA ASP A 212 2.39 -19.53 -4.35
C ASP A 212 1.45 -19.50 -3.14
N ALA A 213 1.86 -20.13 -2.04
CA ALA A 213 1.06 -20.21 -0.83
C ALA A 213 0.75 -18.84 -0.16
N LYS A 214 1.48 -17.78 -0.54
CA LYS A 214 1.24 -16.40 -0.08
C LYS A 214 0.34 -15.61 -1.03
N ASN A 215 -0.10 -16.21 -2.13
CA ASN A 215 -1.02 -15.58 -3.09
C ASN A 215 -2.47 -15.63 -2.55
N PHE A 216 -2.73 -14.82 -1.55
CA PHE A 216 -4.07 -14.73 -0.93
C PHE A 216 -5.09 -13.97 -1.79
N MET A 217 -4.62 -13.25 -2.82
CA MET A 217 -5.44 -12.49 -3.77
C MET A 217 -6.00 -13.36 -4.92
N HIS A 218 -5.59 -14.61 -5.01
CA HIS A 218 -5.95 -15.55 -6.09
C HIS A 218 -5.65 -14.97 -7.49
N TYR A 219 -4.65 -14.09 -7.59
CA TYR A 219 -4.17 -13.58 -8.87
C TYR A 219 -3.55 -14.71 -9.69
N SER A 220 -3.81 -14.75 -10.99
CA SER A 220 -3.26 -15.77 -11.90
C SER A 220 -3.00 -15.16 -13.26
N ASN A 221 -1.73 -15.21 -13.68
CA ASN A 221 -1.30 -14.81 -15.01
C ASN A 221 -0.06 -15.62 -15.39
N THR A 222 -0.18 -16.43 -16.45
CA THR A 222 0.92 -17.30 -16.92
C THR A 222 2.13 -16.53 -17.42
N GLU A 223 1.94 -15.37 -18.05
CA GLU A 223 3.07 -14.53 -18.47
C GLU A 223 3.81 -13.98 -17.26
N TYR A 224 3.09 -13.57 -16.22
CA TYR A 224 3.70 -13.14 -14.96
C TYR A 224 4.53 -14.25 -14.32
N ASP A 225 3.98 -15.47 -14.25
CA ASP A 225 4.65 -16.64 -13.69
C ASP A 225 5.95 -16.96 -14.44
N ASP A 226 5.94 -16.93 -15.78
CA ASP A 226 7.10 -17.19 -16.62
C ASP A 226 8.19 -16.12 -16.42
N VAL A 227 7.79 -14.84 -16.42
CA VAL A 227 8.68 -13.69 -16.21
C VAL A 227 9.30 -13.73 -14.82
N PHE A 228 8.47 -13.93 -13.79
CA PHE A 228 8.95 -14.03 -12.41
C PHE A 228 9.93 -15.20 -12.25
N ASN A 229 9.60 -16.39 -12.75
CA ASN A 229 10.44 -17.57 -12.65
C ASN A 229 11.78 -17.40 -13.40
N THR A 230 11.77 -16.70 -14.53
CA THR A 230 13.01 -16.34 -15.26
C THR A 230 13.91 -15.47 -14.38
N ALA A 231 13.37 -14.41 -13.76
CA ALA A 231 14.11 -13.55 -12.86
C ALA A 231 14.60 -14.29 -11.61
N TYR A 232 13.76 -15.17 -11.05
CA TYR A 232 14.03 -15.86 -9.79
C TYR A 232 15.14 -16.92 -9.93
N THR A 233 15.23 -17.60 -11.08
CA THR A 233 16.15 -18.73 -11.30
C THR A 233 17.45 -18.35 -11.99
N THR A 234 17.51 -17.21 -12.70
CA THR A 234 18.72 -16.77 -13.40
C THR A 234 19.81 -16.32 -12.44
N VAL A 235 21.07 -16.58 -12.84
CA VAL A 235 22.28 -16.01 -12.21
C VAL A 235 22.77 -14.76 -12.94
N ASP A 236 22.23 -14.48 -14.12
CA ASP A 236 22.53 -13.29 -14.91
C ASP A 236 21.76 -12.10 -14.31
N ASP A 237 22.50 -11.09 -13.90
CA ASP A 237 21.96 -9.97 -13.16
C ASP A 237 21.13 -9.02 -14.05
N ASP A 238 21.51 -8.83 -15.29
CA ASP A 238 20.79 -8.00 -16.26
C ASP A 238 19.44 -8.64 -16.60
N VAL A 239 19.44 -9.95 -16.90
CA VAL A 239 18.22 -10.73 -17.13
C VAL A 239 17.29 -10.68 -15.89
N LYS A 240 17.87 -10.75 -14.70
CA LYS A 240 17.11 -10.64 -13.44
C LYS A 240 16.42 -9.29 -13.31
N VAL A 241 17.16 -8.20 -13.52
CA VAL A 241 16.62 -6.83 -13.45
C VAL A 241 15.51 -6.63 -14.46
N GLU A 242 15.75 -6.97 -15.73
CA GLU A 242 14.79 -6.82 -16.81
C GLU A 242 13.47 -7.56 -16.49
N ASN A 243 13.56 -8.82 -16.05
CA ASN A 243 12.37 -9.60 -15.81
C ASN A 243 11.61 -9.17 -14.52
N TYR A 244 12.29 -8.75 -13.44
CA TYR A 244 11.57 -8.18 -12.29
C TYR A 244 10.88 -6.84 -12.61
N LYS A 245 11.45 -6.03 -13.51
CA LYS A 245 10.80 -4.83 -14.01
C LYS A 245 9.59 -5.17 -14.88
N LYS A 246 9.75 -6.12 -15.80
CA LYS A 246 8.63 -6.60 -16.62
C LYS A 246 7.51 -7.19 -15.76
N ALA A 247 7.82 -7.95 -14.72
CA ALA A 247 6.81 -8.47 -13.78
C ALA A 247 6.01 -7.36 -13.13
N GLN A 248 6.63 -6.22 -12.75
CA GLN A 248 5.95 -5.06 -12.19
C GLN A 248 5.00 -4.42 -13.19
N MET A 249 5.41 -4.28 -14.46
CA MET A 249 4.54 -3.76 -15.51
C MET A 249 3.31 -4.64 -15.73
N ILE A 250 3.47 -5.97 -15.75
CA ILE A 250 2.34 -6.90 -15.85
C ILE A 250 1.37 -6.70 -14.68
N LEU A 251 1.86 -6.58 -13.43
CA LEU A 251 0.99 -6.34 -12.27
C LEU A 251 0.24 -5.01 -12.38
N ALA A 252 0.90 -3.97 -12.88
CA ALA A 252 0.27 -2.67 -13.09
C ALA A 252 -0.80 -2.75 -14.18
N GLU A 253 -0.47 -3.25 -15.37
CA GLU A 253 -1.38 -3.31 -16.52
C GLU A 253 -2.61 -4.20 -16.26
N ASP A 254 -2.41 -5.32 -15.53
CA ASP A 254 -3.49 -6.21 -15.10
C ASP A 254 -4.32 -5.68 -13.92
N ALA A 255 -3.92 -4.53 -13.36
CA ALA A 255 -4.53 -4.01 -12.13
C ALA A 255 -4.65 -5.09 -11.04
N ALA A 256 -3.55 -5.81 -10.77
CA ALA A 256 -3.54 -6.90 -9.79
C ALA A 256 -3.90 -6.41 -8.36
N ALA A 257 -3.70 -5.13 -8.10
CA ALA A 257 -4.16 -4.38 -6.94
C ALA A 257 -4.29 -2.90 -7.34
N VAL A 258 -5.01 -2.11 -6.55
CA VAL A 258 -4.91 -0.64 -6.61
C VAL A 258 -3.71 -0.25 -5.74
N TYR A 259 -2.53 -0.13 -6.35
CA TYR A 259 -1.30 0.30 -5.67
C TYR A 259 -1.39 1.79 -5.38
N ILE A 260 -1.10 2.19 -4.16
CA ILE A 260 -1.29 3.57 -3.72
C ILE A 260 0.08 4.23 -3.55
N GLU A 261 0.85 3.83 -2.54
CA GLU A 261 2.08 4.52 -2.17
C GLU A 261 3.03 3.67 -1.32
N ASP A 262 4.29 4.09 -1.26
CA ASP A 262 5.21 3.79 -0.16
C ASP A 262 5.10 4.94 0.84
N PRO A 263 4.45 4.73 2.00
CA PRO A 263 4.11 5.80 2.91
C PRO A 263 5.32 6.52 3.50
N ALA A 264 5.19 7.84 3.68
CA ALA A 264 6.20 8.61 4.39
C ALA A 264 6.29 8.18 5.85
N ASN A 265 7.51 8.06 6.35
CA ASN A 265 7.79 7.87 7.77
C ASN A 265 8.35 9.17 8.34
N LEU A 266 7.57 9.85 9.16
CA LEU A 266 7.98 11.07 9.83
C LEU A 266 8.47 10.74 11.24
N VAL A 267 9.69 11.20 11.55
CA VAL A 267 10.35 10.93 12.82
C VAL A 267 10.71 12.27 13.47
N ALA A 268 10.20 12.53 14.67
CA ALA A 268 10.68 13.64 15.48
C ALA A 268 11.90 13.23 16.29
N VAL A 269 12.92 14.06 16.26
CA VAL A 269 14.15 13.91 17.06
C VAL A 269 14.38 15.19 17.84
N SER A 270 14.46 15.09 19.16
CA SER A 270 14.76 16.24 20.02
C SER A 270 16.11 16.87 19.67
N LYS A 271 16.17 18.18 19.52
CA LYS A 271 17.40 18.93 19.26
C LYS A 271 18.43 18.89 20.39
N LYS A 272 18.09 18.26 21.53
CA LYS A 272 19.10 17.95 22.58
C LYS A 272 20.20 17.02 22.07
N PHE A 273 19.97 16.29 20.97
CA PHE A 273 20.90 15.29 20.43
C PHE A 273 21.57 15.69 19.10
N GLY A 274 21.47 16.93 18.71
CA GLY A 274 22.18 17.51 17.56
C GLY A 274 21.27 17.93 16.43
#